data_2529e25259837f729a47bbe42c8a5c44
#
_entry.id   2529e25259837f729a47bbe42c8a5c44
#
_cell.length_a   1.000
_cell.length_b   1.000
_cell.length_c   1.000
_cell.angle_alpha   90.00
_cell.angle_beta   90.00
_cell.angle_gamma   90.00
#
_symmetry.space_group_name_H-M   'P 1'
#
loop_
_entity.id
_entity.type
_entity.pdbx_description
1 polymer ?
#
loop_
_entity_poly.entity_id
_entity_poly.type
_entity_poly.pdbx_seq_one_letter_code
_entity_poly.pdbx_strand_id
1 'polypeptide(L)'
;MIVLDYALRFPEGLGGIIVTALPMGAVGVSPLKLVLGHILSRIWPTFSLNTGIDQSTGSRDPAVVAANIQDPLRHTRGTARLATEFQATSAWLQTHAHALEVPFFSLHGDADRVARPQGSRNFFERVTTPDKEYREFVGGYHDLYNDINHSEVTAYLCDWLERHLESSWHSKASRI
;
A
#
# COMPACT_ATOMS: atom_id res chain seq x y z
N MET A 1 2.26 1.51 -3.18
CA MET A 1 3.11 1.04 -4.31
C MET A 1 4.14 2.07 -4.75
N ILE A 2 3.78 3.33 -5.03
CA ILE A 2 4.72 4.40 -5.46
C ILE A 2 5.89 4.55 -4.47
N VAL A 3 5.62 4.59 -3.17
CA VAL A 3 6.66 4.70 -2.13
C VAL A 3 7.65 3.54 -2.17
N LEU A 4 7.16 2.31 -2.38
CA LEU A 4 8.02 1.13 -2.50
C LEU A 4 8.85 1.13 -3.78
N ASP A 5 8.24 1.49 -4.91
CA ASP A 5 8.97 1.63 -6.19
C ASP A 5 10.07 2.68 -6.07
N TYR A 6 9.77 3.80 -5.43
CA TYR A 6 10.76 4.86 -5.17
C TYR A 6 11.90 4.36 -4.25
N ALA A 7 11.57 3.74 -3.12
CA ALA A 7 12.57 3.29 -2.15
C ALA A 7 13.50 2.19 -2.72
N LEU A 8 12.98 1.33 -3.59
CA LEU A 8 13.78 0.31 -4.29
C LEU A 8 14.71 0.88 -5.36
N ARG A 9 14.39 2.04 -5.94
CA ARG A 9 15.20 2.67 -6.99
C ARG A 9 16.12 3.76 -6.46
N PHE A 10 15.70 4.44 -5.40
CA PHE A 10 16.35 5.64 -4.85
C PHE A 10 16.33 5.57 -3.31
N PRO A 11 17.07 4.62 -2.70
CA PRO A 11 17.07 4.44 -1.24
C PRO A 11 17.82 5.56 -0.50
N GLU A 12 18.66 6.34 -1.18
CA GLU A 12 19.55 7.32 -0.57
C GLU A 12 18.75 8.43 0.14
N GLY A 13 19.11 8.68 1.39
CA GLY A 13 18.51 9.73 2.22
C GLY A 13 17.15 9.37 2.83
N LEU A 14 16.62 8.18 2.55
CA LEU A 14 15.42 7.69 3.24
C LEU A 14 15.79 7.13 4.61
N GLY A 15 15.14 7.63 5.66
CA GLY A 15 15.25 7.08 7.02
C GLY A 15 14.44 5.79 7.23
N GLY A 16 13.55 5.47 6.32
CA GLY A 16 12.68 4.30 6.32
C GLY A 16 11.38 4.54 5.55
N ILE A 17 10.57 3.52 5.42
CA ILE A 17 9.25 3.59 4.76
C ILE A 17 8.18 2.90 5.58
N ILE A 18 7.00 3.50 5.58
CA ILE A 18 5.80 2.94 6.19
C ILE A 18 4.75 2.76 5.10
N VAL A 19 4.13 1.60 5.05
CA VAL A 19 3.03 1.33 4.12
C VAL A 19 1.85 0.70 4.85
N THR A 20 0.64 1.12 4.47
CA THR A 20 -0.60 0.55 4.99
C THR A 20 -1.41 -0.07 3.87
N ALA A 21 -2.07 -1.18 4.16
CA ALA A 21 -3.00 -1.85 3.26
C ALA A 21 -2.41 -2.04 1.85
N LEU A 22 -1.17 -2.55 1.77
CA LEU A 22 -0.41 -2.66 0.52
C LEU A 22 -1.14 -3.55 -0.49
N PRO A 23 -1.62 -3.00 -1.61
CA PRO A 23 -2.40 -3.76 -2.58
C PRO A 23 -1.47 -4.58 -3.49
N MET A 24 -1.00 -5.70 -2.98
CA MET A 24 -0.16 -6.65 -3.71
C MET A 24 -0.93 -7.94 -4.00
N GLY A 25 -0.64 -8.53 -5.13
CA GLY A 25 -1.17 -9.84 -5.51
C GLY A 25 -2.06 -9.83 -6.75
N ALA A 26 -2.38 -11.03 -7.22
CA ALA A 26 -3.25 -11.21 -8.37
C ALA A 26 -4.68 -10.76 -8.02
N VAL A 27 -5.12 -9.69 -8.62
CA VAL A 27 -6.55 -9.43 -8.75
C VAL A 27 -7.07 -10.53 -9.67
N GLY A 28 -8.09 -11.29 -9.24
CA GLY A 28 -8.67 -12.41 -9.99
C GLY A 28 -9.32 -12.00 -11.32
N VAL A 29 -8.52 -11.38 -12.20
CA VAL A 29 -8.93 -10.92 -13.53
C VAL A 29 -8.67 -12.03 -14.55
N SER A 30 -9.69 -12.37 -15.34
CA SER A 30 -9.52 -13.39 -16.37
C SER A 30 -8.43 -13.01 -17.40
N PRO A 31 -7.68 -13.97 -17.96
CA PRO A 31 -6.63 -13.71 -18.94
C PRO A 31 -7.11 -12.86 -20.15
N LEU A 32 -8.34 -13.10 -20.59
CA LEU A 32 -8.93 -12.33 -21.70
C LEU A 32 -9.09 -10.83 -21.35
N LYS A 33 -9.54 -10.52 -20.12
CA LYS A 33 -9.64 -9.13 -19.65
C LYS A 33 -8.28 -8.48 -19.51
N LEU A 34 -7.25 -9.24 -19.13
CA LEU A 34 -5.86 -8.74 -19.06
C LEU A 34 -5.36 -8.35 -20.46
N VAL A 35 -5.53 -9.23 -21.45
CA VAL A 35 -5.14 -8.94 -22.84
C VAL A 35 -5.87 -7.71 -23.38
N LEU A 36 -7.19 -7.64 -23.18
CA LEU A 36 -7.98 -6.48 -23.58
C LEU A 36 -7.52 -5.21 -22.87
N GLY A 37 -7.22 -5.28 -21.59
CA GLY A 37 -6.67 -4.18 -20.81
C GLY A 37 -5.35 -3.67 -21.38
N HIS A 38 -4.44 -4.56 -21.77
CA HIS A 38 -3.18 -4.19 -22.41
C HIS A 38 -3.37 -3.52 -23.77
N ILE A 39 -4.28 -4.01 -24.59
CA ILE A 39 -4.63 -3.39 -25.87
C ILE A 39 -5.18 -1.99 -25.63
N LEU A 40 -6.20 -1.85 -24.79
CA LEU A 40 -6.82 -0.57 -24.45
C LEU A 40 -5.81 0.41 -23.82
N SER A 41 -4.91 -0.07 -22.98
CA SER A 41 -3.85 0.76 -22.38
C SER A 41 -2.94 1.42 -23.43
N ARG A 42 -2.77 0.81 -24.60
CA ARG A 42 -1.95 1.35 -25.69
C ARG A 42 -2.71 2.22 -26.66
N ILE A 43 -3.92 1.80 -27.07
CA ILE A 43 -4.68 2.51 -28.10
C ILE A 43 -5.64 3.56 -27.55
N TRP A 44 -6.12 3.37 -26.31
CA TRP A 44 -7.00 4.29 -25.61
C TRP A 44 -6.69 4.33 -24.09
N PRO A 45 -5.55 4.89 -23.69
CA PRO A 45 -5.04 4.83 -22.30
C PRO A 45 -5.98 5.46 -21.26
N THR A 46 -6.76 6.46 -21.68
CA THR A 46 -7.74 7.16 -20.84
C THR A 46 -9.10 6.46 -20.75
N PHE A 47 -9.31 5.37 -21.49
CA PHE A 47 -10.52 4.57 -21.36
C PHE A 47 -10.69 4.11 -19.92
N SER A 48 -11.80 4.45 -19.28
CA SER A 48 -12.04 4.22 -17.87
C SER A 48 -13.31 3.45 -17.61
N LEU A 49 -13.23 2.53 -16.68
CA LEU A 49 -14.35 1.74 -16.18
C LEU A 49 -14.52 1.93 -14.67
N ASN A 50 -15.70 1.59 -14.18
CA ASN A 50 -15.90 1.45 -12.74
C ASN A 50 -15.04 0.28 -12.24
N THR A 51 -14.28 0.50 -11.18
CA THR A 51 -13.38 -0.50 -10.58
C THR A 51 -14.13 -1.62 -9.87
N GLY A 52 -15.40 -1.39 -9.54
CA GLY A 52 -16.20 -2.33 -8.74
C GLY A 52 -15.82 -2.37 -7.25
N ILE A 53 -14.95 -1.46 -6.79
CA ILE A 53 -14.60 -1.37 -5.37
C ILE A 53 -15.80 -0.82 -4.61
N ASP A 54 -16.27 -1.59 -3.63
CA ASP A 54 -17.32 -1.17 -2.71
C ASP A 54 -16.71 -0.20 -1.66
N GLN A 55 -17.12 1.06 -1.73
CA GLN A 55 -16.62 2.10 -0.83
C GLN A 55 -16.95 1.84 0.64
N SER A 56 -17.99 1.07 0.94
CA SER A 56 -18.35 0.70 2.31
C SER A 56 -17.33 -0.23 2.97
N THR A 57 -16.45 -0.85 2.18
CA THR A 57 -15.42 -1.76 2.69
C THR A 57 -14.11 -1.06 3.06
N GLY A 58 -14.07 0.26 2.95
CA GLY A 58 -12.90 1.06 3.32
C GLY A 58 -12.69 1.20 4.82
N SER A 59 -13.77 1.41 5.57
CA SER A 59 -13.78 1.60 7.03
C SER A 59 -15.01 0.96 7.67
N ARG A 60 -14.89 0.58 8.93
CA ARG A 60 -16.00 0.12 9.78
C ARG A 60 -16.76 1.30 10.41
N ASP A 61 -16.23 2.51 10.37
CA ASP A 61 -16.89 3.71 10.86
C ASP A 61 -17.90 4.22 9.81
N PRO A 62 -19.23 4.16 10.09
CA PRO A 62 -20.23 4.59 9.14
C PRO A 62 -20.16 6.09 8.83
N ALA A 63 -19.63 6.92 9.73
CA ALA A 63 -19.46 8.36 9.48
C ALA A 63 -18.36 8.59 8.44
N VAL A 64 -17.25 7.86 8.53
CA VAL A 64 -16.18 7.89 7.54
C VAL A 64 -16.67 7.40 6.18
N VAL A 65 -17.41 6.29 6.15
CA VAL A 65 -17.99 5.76 4.91
C VAL A 65 -18.92 6.78 4.25
N ALA A 66 -19.81 7.39 5.04
CA ALA A 66 -20.73 8.42 4.54
C ALA A 66 -19.99 9.64 3.98
N ALA A 67 -18.97 10.13 4.69
CA ALA A 67 -18.13 11.25 4.22
C ALA A 67 -17.41 10.90 2.91
N ASN A 68 -16.85 9.71 2.82
CA ASN A 68 -16.16 9.22 1.61
C ASN A 68 -17.09 9.11 0.38
N ILE A 69 -18.33 8.67 0.58
CA ILE A 69 -19.34 8.57 -0.50
C ILE A 69 -19.79 9.96 -0.98
N GLN A 70 -19.87 10.92 -0.07
CA GLN A 70 -20.30 12.29 -0.37
C GLN A 70 -19.19 13.18 -0.91
N ASP A 71 -17.92 12.78 -0.81
CA ASP A 71 -16.78 13.57 -1.26
C ASP A 71 -16.76 13.68 -2.81
N PRO A 72 -16.96 14.90 -3.38
CA PRO A 72 -16.97 15.10 -4.83
C PRO A 72 -15.61 14.86 -5.49
N LEU A 73 -14.52 14.80 -4.71
CA LEU A 73 -13.17 14.51 -5.22
C LEU A 73 -12.88 13.01 -5.32
N ARG A 74 -13.76 12.17 -4.79
CA ARG A 74 -13.62 10.70 -4.86
C ARG A 74 -14.45 10.12 -5.98
N HIS A 75 -13.90 9.13 -6.66
CA HIS A 75 -14.60 8.39 -7.71
C HIS A 75 -14.15 6.92 -7.75
N THR A 76 -15.00 6.07 -8.30
CA THR A 76 -14.77 4.62 -8.43
C THR A 76 -14.26 4.22 -9.82
N ARG A 77 -13.70 5.13 -10.58
CA ARG A 77 -13.25 4.85 -11.96
C ARG A 77 -11.73 4.66 -12.00
N GLY A 78 -11.30 3.65 -12.75
CA GLY A 78 -9.89 3.42 -13.09
C GLY A 78 -9.69 3.37 -14.59
N THR A 79 -8.56 3.88 -15.09
CA THR A 79 -8.22 3.82 -16.50
C THR A 79 -7.55 2.49 -16.86
N ALA A 80 -7.64 2.10 -18.12
CA ALA A 80 -6.95 0.92 -18.64
C ALA A 80 -5.43 1.01 -18.40
N ARG A 81 -4.86 2.21 -18.57
CA ARG A 81 -3.43 2.45 -18.32
C ARG A 81 -3.09 2.27 -16.85
N LEU A 82 -3.86 2.85 -15.93
CA LEU A 82 -3.65 2.68 -14.50
C LEU A 82 -3.66 1.19 -14.10
N ALA A 83 -4.60 0.41 -14.61
CA ALA A 83 -4.71 -1.00 -14.30
C ALA A 83 -3.48 -1.81 -14.76
N THR A 84 -2.99 -1.55 -15.97
CA THR A 84 -1.81 -2.26 -16.50
C THR A 84 -0.52 -1.86 -15.81
N GLU A 85 -0.32 -0.57 -15.52
CA GLU A 85 0.84 -0.08 -14.76
C GLU A 85 0.83 -0.59 -13.32
N PHE A 86 -0.34 -0.63 -12.70
CA PHE A 86 -0.51 -1.20 -11.36
C PHE A 86 -0.08 -2.66 -11.31
N GLN A 87 -0.50 -3.48 -12.28
CA GLN A 87 -0.13 -4.89 -12.35
C GLN A 87 1.38 -5.06 -12.61
N ALA A 88 1.93 -4.32 -13.56
CA ALA A 88 3.35 -4.39 -13.88
C ALA A 88 4.21 -3.99 -12.68
N THR A 89 3.87 -2.88 -12.00
CA THR A 89 4.57 -2.41 -10.80
C THR A 89 4.43 -3.42 -9.66
N SER A 90 3.23 -3.99 -9.44
CA SER A 90 3.04 -5.01 -8.40
C SER A 90 3.91 -6.24 -8.63
N ALA A 91 3.98 -6.72 -9.86
CA ALA A 91 4.82 -7.86 -10.22
C ALA A 91 6.32 -7.54 -10.03
N TRP A 92 6.75 -6.36 -10.47
CA TRP A 92 8.13 -5.90 -10.31
C TRP A 92 8.52 -5.78 -8.85
N LEU A 93 7.69 -5.15 -8.01
CA LEU A 93 7.91 -5.01 -6.57
C LEU A 93 8.04 -6.38 -5.89
N GLN A 94 7.17 -7.33 -6.23
CA GLN A 94 7.22 -8.69 -5.68
C GLN A 94 8.54 -9.41 -5.98
N THR A 95 9.13 -9.18 -7.15
CA THR A 95 10.40 -9.82 -7.54
C THR A 95 11.61 -9.10 -6.97
N HIS A 96 11.50 -7.80 -6.63
CA HIS A 96 12.59 -6.97 -6.12
C HIS A 96 12.49 -6.69 -4.61
N ALA A 97 11.53 -7.25 -3.91
CA ALA A 97 11.34 -7.03 -2.46
C ALA A 97 12.61 -7.27 -1.64
N HIS A 98 13.42 -8.25 -2.04
CA HIS A 98 14.68 -8.60 -1.38
C HIS A 98 15.76 -7.50 -1.48
N ALA A 99 15.63 -6.57 -2.41
CA ALA A 99 16.54 -5.45 -2.60
C ALA A 99 16.15 -4.20 -1.79
N LEU A 100 15.13 -4.28 -0.94
CA LEU A 100 14.76 -3.18 -0.07
C LEU A 100 15.76 -3.08 1.10
N GLU A 101 16.51 -1.97 1.15
CA GLU A 101 17.60 -1.76 2.11
C GLU A 101 17.24 -0.84 3.28
N VAL A 102 16.16 -0.05 3.14
CA VAL A 102 15.74 0.89 4.18
C VAL A 102 14.84 0.22 5.23
N PRO A 103 14.79 0.75 6.48
CA PRO A 103 13.82 0.31 7.48
C PRO A 103 12.40 0.27 6.92
N PHE A 104 11.67 -0.81 7.20
CA PHE A 104 10.39 -1.09 6.59
C PHE A 104 9.31 -1.45 7.59
N PHE A 105 8.22 -0.69 7.62
CA PHE A 105 7.05 -1.00 8.41
C PHE A 105 5.82 -1.16 7.55
N SER A 106 5.14 -2.30 7.68
CA SER A 106 3.91 -2.60 6.94
C SER A 106 2.76 -2.90 7.89
N LEU A 107 1.64 -2.20 7.72
CA LEU A 107 0.42 -2.38 8.50
C LEU A 107 -0.72 -2.83 7.59
N HIS A 108 -1.58 -3.73 8.07
CA HIS A 108 -2.73 -4.20 7.30
C HIS A 108 -3.91 -4.56 8.21
N GLY A 109 -5.13 -4.34 7.75
CA GLY A 109 -6.32 -4.87 8.38
C GLY A 109 -6.59 -6.31 7.92
N ASP A 110 -6.77 -7.25 8.82
CA ASP A 110 -6.95 -8.67 8.44
C ASP A 110 -8.31 -8.94 7.76
N ALA A 111 -9.28 -8.04 7.93
CA ALA A 111 -10.59 -8.08 7.28
C ALA A 111 -10.68 -7.16 6.03
N ASP A 112 -9.55 -6.65 5.51
CA ASP A 112 -9.50 -5.82 4.32
C ASP A 112 -10.00 -6.60 3.08
N ARG A 113 -11.07 -6.07 2.46
CA ARG A 113 -11.71 -6.62 1.26
C ARG A 113 -11.30 -5.89 -0.02
N VAL A 114 -10.64 -4.75 0.10
CA VAL A 114 -10.14 -3.95 -1.04
C VAL A 114 -8.78 -4.49 -1.48
N ALA A 115 -7.86 -4.64 -0.54
CA ALA A 115 -6.54 -5.21 -0.75
C ALA A 115 -6.32 -6.38 0.21
N ARG A 116 -6.25 -7.60 -0.32
CA ARG A 116 -6.11 -8.79 0.54
C ARG A 116 -4.80 -8.77 1.32
N PRO A 117 -4.81 -8.98 2.66
CA PRO A 117 -3.61 -8.93 3.50
C PRO A 117 -2.52 -9.92 3.09
N GLN A 118 -2.89 -11.04 2.46
CA GLN A 118 -1.92 -12.02 1.97
C GLN A 118 -0.86 -11.42 1.03
N GLY A 119 -1.23 -10.42 0.21
CA GLY A 119 -0.28 -9.73 -0.66
C GLY A 119 0.79 -8.98 0.10
N SER A 120 0.43 -8.27 1.18
CA SER A 120 1.36 -7.60 2.08
C SER A 120 2.26 -8.59 2.82
N ARG A 121 1.70 -9.69 3.34
CA ARG A 121 2.49 -10.74 4.02
C ARG A 121 3.54 -11.32 3.09
N ASN A 122 3.14 -11.72 1.88
CA ASN A 122 4.05 -12.29 0.89
C ASN A 122 5.16 -11.32 0.48
N PHE A 123 4.87 -10.03 0.40
CA PHE A 123 5.88 -9.00 0.14
C PHE A 123 6.83 -8.88 1.32
N PHE A 124 6.30 -8.74 2.53
CA PHE A 124 7.08 -8.62 3.77
C PHE A 124 8.04 -9.80 3.98
N GLU A 125 7.59 -11.03 3.72
CA GLU A 125 8.42 -12.23 3.84
C GLU A 125 9.64 -12.21 2.91
N ARG A 126 9.52 -11.58 1.74
CA ARG A 126 10.60 -11.46 0.74
C ARG A 126 11.57 -10.31 1.00
N VAL A 127 11.16 -9.33 1.79
CA VAL A 127 12.06 -8.24 2.21
C VAL A 127 13.14 -8.83 3.13
N THR A 128 14.41 -8.47 2.88
CA THR A 128 15.56 -9.04 3.59
C THR A 128 16.22 -8.07 4.57
N THR A 129 15.85 -6.76 4.56
CA THR A 129 16.37 -5.82 5.56
C THR A 129 16.12 -6.35 6.98
N PRO A 130 17.10 -6.28 7.90
CA PRO A 130 16.91 -6.74 9.27
C PRO A 130 15.95 -5.85 10.07
N ASP A 131 15.82 -4.60 9.67
CA ASP A 131 14.94 -3.61 10.30
C ASP A 131 13.60 -3.58 9.54
N LYS A 132 12.75 -4.55 9.85
CA LYS A 132 11.42 -4.65 9.26
C LYS A 132 10.38 -5.11 10.28
N GLU A 133 9.20 -4.49 10.24
CA GLU A 133 8.06 -4.83 11.07
C GLU A 133 6.80 -5.06 10.22
N TYR A 134 5.98 -6.00 10.65
CA TYR A 134 4.66 -6.26 10.07
C TYR A 134 3.60 -6.32 11.18
N ARG A 135 2.52 -5.56 11.01
CA ARG A 135 1.43 -5.55 11.98
C ARG A 135 0.09 -5.73 11.31
N GLU A 136 -0.69 -6.68 11.79
CA GLU A 136 -2.09 -6.84 11.42
C GLU A 136 -3.01 -6.38 12.53
N PHE A 137 -4.10 -5.73 12.13
CA PHE A 137 -5.15 -5.26 13.01
C PHE A 137 -6.38 -6.13 12.85
N VAL A 138 -6.76 -6.82 13.93
CA VAL A 138 -7.87 -7.78 13.93
C VAL A 138 -9.19 -7.07 13.61
N GLY A 139 -9.89 -7.59 12.62
CA GLY A 139 -11.12 -7.01 12.09
C GLY A 139 -10.92 -5.70 11.32
N GLY A 140 -9.69 -5.19 11.19
CA GLY A 140 -9.40 -3.93 10.51
C GLY A 140 -9.73 -3.98 9.02
N TYR A 141 -10.28 -2.86 8.50
CA TYR A 141 -10.58 -2.69 7.08
C TYR A 141 -9.41 -1.99 6.35
N HIS A 142 -9.64 -1.54 5.12
CA HIS A 142 -8.60 -1.01 4.24
C HIS A 142 -7.97 0.29 4.72
N ASP A 143 -8.80 1.23 5.17
CA ASP A 143 -8.37 2.56 5.61
C ASP A 143 -8.13 2.59 7.12
N LEU A 144 -7.02 2.00 7.55
CA LEU A 144 -6.67 1.86 8.97
C LEU A 144 -6.63 3.18 9.74
N TYR A 145 -6.26 4.28 9.08
CA TYR A 145 -6.18 5.61 9.72
C TYR A 145 -7.54 6.21 10.03
N ASN A 146 -8.57 5.76 9.35
CA ASN A 146 -9.94 6.22 9.50
C ASN A 146 -10.89 5.09 9.94
N ASP A 147 -10.34 3.98 10.44
CA ASP A 147 -11.15 2.89 10.98
C ASP A 147 -11.39 3.07 12.49
N ILE A 148 -12.30 2.33 13.07
CA ILE A 148 -12.69 2.46 14.49
C ILE A 148 -11.52 2.31 15.48
N ASN A 149 -10.46 1.63 15.09
CA ASN A 149 -9.24 1.46 15.89
C ASN A 149 -8.07 2.38 15.46
N HIS A 150 -8.35 3.48 14.78
CA HIS A 150 -7.33 4.42 14.27
C HIS A 150 -6.35 4.91 15.34
N SER A 151 -6.79 5.07 16.60
CA SER A 151 -5.91 5.50 17.69
C SER A 151 -4.82 4.48 17.98
N GLU A 152 -5.13 3.19 17.95
CA GLU A 152 -4.14 2.11 18.09
C GLU A 152 -3.16 2.12 16.92
N VAL A 153 -3.67 2.25 15.69
CA VAL A 153 -2.84 2.34 14.48
C VAL A 153 -1.87 3.51 14.57
N THR A 154 -2.37 4.68 14.97
CA THR A 154 -1.55 5.89 15.14
C THR A 154 -0.48 5.71 16.20
N ALA A 155 -0.79 5.06 17.34
CA ALA A 155 0.19 4.79 18.39
C ALA A 155 1.37 3.94 17.88
N TYR A 156 1.10 2.87 17.11
CA TYR A 156 2.16 2.06 16.48
C TYR A 156 3.01 2.84 15.50
N LEU A 157 2.38 3.74 14.73
CA LEU A 157 3.11 4.59 13.78
C LEU A 157 4.03 5.59 14.49
N CYS A 158 3.54 6.25 15.54
CA CYS A 158 4.33 7.19 16.34
C CYS A 158 5.51 6.48 16.99
N ASP A 159 5.29 5.33 17.65
CA ASP A 159 6.33 4.53 18.26
C ASP A 159 7.43 4.14 17.25
N TRP A 160 7.03 3.66 16.07
CA TRP A 160 7.98 3.31 15.03
C TRP A 160 8.79 4.53 14.55
N LEU A 161 8.11 5.65 14.31
CA LEU A 161 8.77 6.90 13.87
C LEU A 161 9.74 7.42 14.93
N GLU A 162 9.36 7.45 16.20
CA GLU A 162 10.22 7.90 17.30
C GLU A 162 11.51 7.09 17.36
N ARG A 163 11.42 5.77 17.36
CA ARG A 163 12.59 4.87 17.36
C ARG A 163 13.55 5.11 16.19
N HIS A 164 13.03 5.42 15.02
CA HIS A 164 13.86 5.62 13.80
C HIS A 164 14.38 7.04 13.66
N LEU A 165 13.68 8.04 14.19
CA LEU A 165 14.16 9.43 14.24
C LEU A 165 15.32 9.58 15.21
N GLU A 166 15.23 9.00 16.40
CA GLU A 166 16.31 9.04 17.39
C GLU A 166 17.60 8.39 16.88
N SER A 167 17.50 7.23 16.24
CA SER A 167 18.66 6.54 15.66
C SER A 167 19.36 7.37 14.56
N SER A 168 18.62 8.11 13.77
CA SER A 168 19.15 8.96 12.70
C SER A 168 19.88 10.21 13.23
N TRP A 169 19.43 10.77 14.35
CA TRP A 169 20.09 11.89 15.05
C TRP A 169 21.44 11.47 15.63
N HIS A 170 21.52 10.35 16.33
CA HIS A 170 22.74 9.85 16.94
C HIS A 170 23.81 9.50 15.91
N SER A 171 23.41 8.95 14.76
CA SER A 171 24.35 8.64 13.67
C SER A 171 24.93 9.88 12.97
N LYS A 172 24.22 11.01 12.94
CA LYS A 172 24.71 12.28 12.42
C LYS A 172 25.60 13.02 13.42
N ALA A 173 25.26 12.98 14.71
CA ALA A 173 26.06 13.62 15.77
C ALA A 173 27.42 12.94 15.98
N SER A 174 27.58 11.67 15.66
CA SER A 174 28.87 10.94 15.76
C SER A 174 29.78 11.13 14.53
N ARG A 175 29.36 11.90 13.52
CA ARG A 175 30.17 12.21 12.31
C ARG A 175 30.67 13.65 12.26
N ILE A 176 30.48 14.43 13.33
CA ILE A 176 31.02 15.76 13.54
C ILE A 176 32.11 15.68 14.62
#